data_9223e2a7448d1bc84330a3c876fd6ca3
#
_entry.id   9223e2a7448d1bc84330a3c876fd6ca3
#
_cell.length_a   1.000
_cell.length_b   1.000
_cell.length_c   1.000
_cell.angle_alpha   90.00
_cell.angle_beta   90.00
_cell.angle_gamma   90.00
#
_symmetry.space_group_name_H-M   'P 1'
#
loop_
_entity.id
_entity.type
_entity.pdbx_description
1 polymer ?
#
loop_
_entity_poly.entity_id
_entity_poly.type
_entity_poly.pdbx_seq_one_letter_code
_entity_poly.pdbx_strand_id
1 'polypeptide(L)'
;LQKQQFQLRLHISSGDTKDVLDDLDKGLIDFGLVFGIFDKSKYDYIELPCKDTYGILMRKDSELAEKDVIVPEDLWDKPLICSRNSKNNEDNIFQWLQKDPTQLNIIATFNLLYNGSVMVENGIGYSFALDNIIHTSDESSICFKPLEPPLRVGMTLIWKKYQIFSKASEKFLKQLQTGIANMEKDT
;
A
#
# COMPACT_ATOMS: atom_id res chain seq x y z
N LEU A 1 12.81 39.80 -12.95
CA LEU A 1 11.63 38.95 -12.98
C LEU A 1 11.59 38.12 -11.71
N GLN A 2 10.81 38.61 -10.70
CA GLN A 2 10.56 37.91 -9.45
C GLN A 2 9.87 36.58 -9.81
N LYS A 3 10.49 35.44 -9.47
CA LYS A 3 9.84 34.14 -9.44
C LYS A 3 8.69 34.26 -8.44
N GLN A 4 7.43 34.30 -8.91
CA GLN A 4 6.27 34.14 -8.06
C GLN A 4 6.43 32.79 -7.34
N GLN A 5 6.77 32.83 -6.04
CA GLN A 5 6.71 31.68 -5.18
C GLN A 5 5.24 31.31 -5.03
N PHE A 6 4.84 30.22 -5.69
CA PHE A 6 3.52 29.64 -5.49
C PHE A 6 3.50 29.03 -4.08
N GLN A 7 2.75 29.63 -3.17
CA GLN A 7 2.44 29.02 -1.88
C GLN A 7 1.43 27.91 -2.13
N LEU A 8 1.90 26.66 -2.19
CA LEU A 8 1.06 25.47 -2.29
C LEU A 8 0.70 25.02 -0.87
N ARG A 9 -0.59 24.88 -0.58
CA ARG A 9 -1.06 24.12 0.59
C ARG A 9 -1.36 22.70 0.15
N LEU A 10 -0.64 21.75 0.74
CA LEU A 10 -0.85 20.32 0.50
C LEU A 10 -1.61 19.73 1.69
N HIS A 11 -2.68 19.02 1.43
CA HIS A 11 -3.38 18.19 2.40
C HIS A 11 -3.18 16.72 2.02
N ILE A 12 -2.65 15.93 2.95
CA ILE A 12 -2.42 14.50 2.76
C ILE A 12 -3.25 13.75 3.79
N SER A 13 -4.11 12.86 3.32
CA SER A 13 -4.84 11.90 4.14
C SER A 13 -4.42 10.48 3.80
N SER A 14 -4.55 9.57 4.75
CA SER A 14 -4.25 8.15 4.57
C SER A 14 -5.48 7.32 4.87
N GLY A 15 -5.72 6.33 4.02
CA GLY A 15 -6.81 5.39 4.14
C GLY A 15 -6.52 4.16 3.28
N ASP A 16 -7.40 3.18 3.30
CA ASP A 16 -7.34 2.12 2.31
C ASP A 16 -7.97 2.56 0.97
N THR A 17 -7.91 1.72 -0.06
CA THR A 17 -8.46 2.04 -1.39
C THR A 17 -9.91 2.49 -1.32
N LYS A 18 -10.73 1.87 -0.47
CA LYS A 18 -12.14 2.25 -0.31
C LYS A 18 -12.29 3.67 0.26
N ASP A 19 -11.55 4.00 1.30
CA ASP A 19 -11.57 5.33 1.92
C ASP A 19 -11.14 6.40 0.90
N VAL A 20 -10.08 6.12 0.11
CA VAL A 20 -9.58 7.02 -0.94
C VAL A 20 -10.61 7.23 -2.05
N LEU A 21 -11.26 6.16 -2.52
CA LEU A 21 -12.31 6.26 -3.55
C LEU A 21 -13.52 7.05 -3.05
N ASP A 22 -13.94 6.82 -1.81
CA ASP A 22 -15.05 7.56 -1.19
C ASP A 22 -14.74 9.07 -1.09
N ASP A 23 -13.50 9.44 -0.73
CA ASP A 23 -13.06 10.83 -0.64
C ASP A 23 -12.96 11.50 -2.02
N LEU A 24 -12.50 10.77 -3.04
CA LEU A 24 -12.51 11.24 -4.44
C LEU A 24 -13.94 11.47 -4.93
N ASP A 25 -14.84 10.54 -4.69
CA ASP A 25 -16.25 10.64 -5.12
C ASP A 25 -16.99 11.82 -4.47
N LYS A 26 -16.63 12.14 -3.22
CA LYS A 26 -17.15 13.30 -2.49
C LYS A 26 -16.45 14.61 -2.86
N GLY A 27 -15.36 14.56 -3.64
CA GLY A 27 -14.56 15.73 -4.01
C GLY A 27 -13.78 16.34 -2.84
N LEU A 28 -13.45 15.54 -1.82
CA LEU A 28 -12.66 15.95 -0.67
C LEU A 28 -11.16 15.97 -0.95
N ILE A 29 -10.74 15.18 -1.95
CA ILE A 29 -9.35 15.13 -2.44
C ILE A 29 -9.33 15.25 -3.96
N ASP A 30 -8.24 15.79 -4.51
CA ASP A 30 -8.06 15.94 -5.96
C ASP A 30 -7.50 14.66 -6.60
N PHE A 31 -6.63 13.95 -5.88
CA PHE A 31 -5.93 12.75 -6.33
C PHE A 31 -5.94 11.70 -5.26
N GLY A 32 -6.00 10.43 -5.66
CA GLY A 32 -5.81 9.28 -4.80
C GLY A 32 -4.67 8.42 -5.30
N LEU A 33 -3.84 7.90 -4.39
CA LEU A 33 -2.88 6.86 -4.69
C LEU A 33 -3.44 5.55 -4.16
N VAL A 34 -3.64 4.57 -5.06
CA VAL A 34 -4.29 3.31 -4.72
C VAL A 34 -3.47 2.10 -5.19
N PHE A 35 -3.68 1.00 -4.51
CA PHE A 35 -3.19 -0.33 -4.87
C PHE A 35 -4.36 -1.19 -5.34
N GLY A 36 -4.11 -2.10 -6.29
CA GLY A 36 -5.11 -3.07 -6.70
C GLY A 36 -6.14 -2.54 -7.71
N ILE A 37 -7.37 -3.02 -7.60
CA ILE A 37 -8.42 -2.84 -8.61
C ILE A 37 -9.33 -1.66 -8.26
N PHE A 38 -9.61 -0.83 -9.24
CA PHE A 38 -10.59 0.26 -9.17
C PHE A 38 -11.39 0.34 -10.46
N ASP A 39 -12.53 1.05 -10.43
CA ASP A 39 -13.40 1.21 -11.59
C ASP A 39 -12.84 2.23 -12.60
N LYS A 40 -12.14 1.74 -13.60
CA LYS A 40 -11.56 2.55 -14.71
C LYS A 40 -12.60 3.33 -15.52
N SER A 41 -13.89 3.05 -15.36
CA SER A 41 -14.95 3.83 -16.02
C SER A 41 -15.19 5.18 -15.34
N LYS A 42 -14.93 5.29 -14.04
CA LYS A 42 -15.17 6.48 -13.20
C LYS A 42 -13.95 7.39 -13.07
N TYR A 43 -12.75 6.83 -13.16
CA TYR A 43 -11.49 7.53 -12.85
C TYR A 43 -10.58 7.55 -14.06
N ASP A 44 -9.89 8.66 -14.28
CA ASP A 44 -8.67 8.73 -15.05
C ASP A 44 -7.49 8.34 -14.16
N TYR A 45 -6.41 7.83 -14.74
CA TYR A 45 -5.32 7.27 -13.94
C TYR A 45 -3.97 7.32 -14.63
N ILE A 46 -2.92 7.22 -13.83
CA ILE A 46 -1.53 7.00 -14.24
C ILE A 46 -0.96 5.86 -13.40
N GLU A 47 -0.51 4.79 -14.04
CA GLU A 47 0.25 3.73 -13.37
C GLU A 47 1.67 4.25 -13.08
N LEU A 48 2.13 4.14 -11.83
CA LEU A 48 3.47 4.59 -11.47
C LEU A 48 4.50 3.53 -11.87
N PRO A 49 5.70 3.92 -12.34
CA PRO A 49 6.73 3.00 -12.80
C PRO A 49 7.50 2.35 -11.64
N CYS A 50 6.81 2.02 -10.57
CA CYS A 50 7.35 1.35 -9.40
C CYS A 50 6.39 0.27 -8.91
N LYS A 51 6.95 -0.74 -8.27
CA LYS A 51 6.19 -1.82 -7.65
C LYS A 51 6.72 -2.04 -6.25
N ASP A 52 5.83 -2.11 -5.29
CA ASP A 52 6.17 -2.50 -3.93
C ASP A 52 6.10 -4.03 -3.79
N THR A 53 6.89 -4.54 -2.87
CA THR A 53 6.96 -5.98 -2.57
C THR A 53 6.24 -6.26 -1.26
N TYR A 54 5.39 -7.27 -1.25
CA TYR A 54 4.78 -7.77 -0.03
C TYR A 54 5.78 -8.58 0.80
N GLY A 55 5.61 -8.49 2.11
CA GLY A 55 6.31 -9.28 3.10
C GLY A 55 5.50 -9.41 4.38
N ILE A 56 6.14 -9.94 5.40
CA ILE A 56 5.56 -10.12 6.71
C ILE A 56 6.29 -9.25 7.73
N LEU A 57 5.53 -8.44 8.45
CA LEU A 57 5.97 -7.80 9.69
C LEU A 57 5.79 -8.79 10.83
N MET A 58 6.82 -8.95 11.63
CA MET A 58 6.85 -9.81 12.80
C MET A 58 7.79 -9.27 13.86
N ARG A 59 7.70 -9.75 15.08
CA ARG A 59 8.70 -9.45 16.11
C ARG A 59 10.04 -10.08 15.76
N LYS A 60 11.14 -9.41 16.12
CA LYS A 60 12.51 -9.93 15.90
C LYS A 60 12.81 -11.20 16.70
N ASP A 61 12.11 -11.43 17.81
CA ASP A 61 12.23 -12.63 18.63
C ASP A 61 11.30 -13.78 18.17
N SER A 62 10.62 -13.61 17.03
CA SER A 62 9.79 -14.64 16.40
C SER A 62 10.66 -15.70 15.70
N GLU A 63 10.20 -16.95 15.72
CA GLU A 63 10.87 -18.06 15.01
C GLU A 63 11.04 -17.82 13.50
N LEU A 64 10.10 -17.11 12.88
CA LEU A 64 10.18 -16.77 11.44
C LEU A 64 11.15 -15.62 11.15
N ALA A 65 11.60 -14.87 12.15
CA ALA A 65 12.54 -13.77 11.96
C ALA A 65 13.95 -14.23 11.58
N GLU A 66 14.29 -15.50 11.87
CA GLU A 66 15.56 -16.11 11.46
C GLU A 66 15.63 -16.45 9.97
N LYS A 67 14.48 -16.49 9.28
CA LYS A 67 14.40 -16.78 7.85
C LYS A 67 14.73 -15.52 7.03
N ASP A 68 15.29 -15.72 5.84
CA ASP A 68 15.52 -14.63 4.88
C ASP A 68 14.26 -14.27 4.12
N VAL A 69 13.40 -15.26 3.85
CA VAL A 69 12.14 -15.13 3.11
C VAL A 69 11.04 -15.95 3.78
N ILE A 70 9.79 -15.58 3.55
CA ILE A 70 8.61 -16.28 4.07
C ILE A 70 7.88 -16.97 2.91
N VAL A 71 7.61 -18.25 3.06
CA VAL A 71 6.81 -19.04 2.13
C VAL A 71 5.37 -19.24 2.65
N PRO A 72 4.40 -19.58 1.79
CA PRO A 72 2.99 -19.71 2.20
C PRO A 72 2.78 -20.64 3.41
N GLU A 73 3.48 -21.76 3.44
CA GLU A 73 3.36 -22.80 4.46
C GLU A 73 3.75 -22.29 5.85
N ASP A 74 4.66 -21.33 5.93
CA ASP A 74 5.11 -20.74 7.19
C ASP A 74 3.99 -20.01 7.94
N LEU A 75 2.92 -19.62 7.22
CA LEU A 75 1.85 -18.80 7.74
C LEU A 75 0.54 -19.56 7.98
N TRP A 76 0.42 -20.81 7.56
CA TRP A 76 -0.85 -21.53 7.56
C TRP A 76 -1.43 -21.77 8.96
N ASP A 77 -0.60 -21.85 9.97
CA ASP A 77 -0.98 -22.07 11.39
C ASP A 77 -0.78 -20.83 12.26
N LYS A 78 -0.30 -19.73 11.69
CA LYS A 78 0.05 -18.52 12.42
C LYS A 78 -1.15 -17.59 12.61
N PRO A 79 -1.17 -16.80 13.70
CA PRO A 79 -2.15 -15.74 13.88
C PRO A 79 -1.86 -14.59 12.91
N LEU A 80 -2.75 -14.39 11.92
CA LEU A 80 -2.56 -13.42 10.84
C LEU A 80 -3.34 -12.13 11.10
N ILE A 81 -2.71 -11.01 10.77
CA ILE A 81 -3.28 -9.66 10.81
C ILE A 81 -3.27 -9.16 9.35
N CYS A 82 -4.44 -8.92 8.77
CA CYS A 82 -4.59 -8.60 7.36
C CYS A 82 -5.22 -7.23 7.13
N SER A 83 -5.04 -6.67 5.94
CA SER A 83 -5.89 -5.57 5.51
C SER A 83 -7.35 -6.02 5.45
N ARG A 84 -8.30 -5.14 5.81
CA ARG A 84 -9.73 -5.45 5.68
C ARG A 84 -10.13 -5.71 4.21
N ASN A 85 -9.38 -5.19 3.24
CA ASN A 85 -9.62 -5.36 1.82
C ASN A 85 -9.05 -6.68 1.26
N SER A 86 -8.14 -7.34 1.97
CA SER A 86 -7.57 -8.63 1.54
C SER A 86 -8.64 -9.70 1.30
N LYS A 87 -9.77 -9.63 2.03
CA LYS A 87 -10.90 -10.57 1.85
C LYS A 87 -11.57 -10.46 0.47
N ASN A 88 -11.40 -9.34 -0.23
CA ASN A 88 -12.00 -9.11 -1.55
C ASN A 88 -11.07 -9.52 -2.70
N ASN A 89 -9.97 -10.22 -2.43
CA ASN A 89 -8.94 -10.62 -3.41
C ASN A 89 -8.29 -9.44 -4.17
N GLU A 90 -8.38 -8.23 -3.65
CA GLU A 90 -7.84 -7.06 -4.34
C GLU A 90 -6.30 -7.04 -4.36
N ASP A 91 -5.67 -7.73 -3.40
CA ASP A 91 -4.21 -7.78 -3.21
C ASP A 91 -3.57 -9.16 -3.47
N ASN A 92 -4.35 -10.15 -3.93
CA ASN A 92 -3.88 -11.50 -4.24
C ASN A 92 -3.18 -12.27 -3.09
N ILE A 93 -3.24 -11.77 -1.85
CA ILE A 93 -2.59 -12.40 -0.69
C ILE A 93 -3.11 -13.83 -0.45
N PHE A 94 -4.42 -14.05 -0.54
CA PHE A 94 -4.99 -15.39 -0.34
C PHE A 94 -4.68 -16.34 -1.49
N GLN A 95 -4.55 -15.82 -2.71
CA GLN A 95 -4.07 -16.62 -3.84
C GLN A 95 -2.61 -17.02 -3.63
N TRP A 96 -1.78 -16.10 -3.12
CA TRP A 96 -0.39 -16.38 -2.78
C TRP A 96 -0.28 -17.42 -1.65
N LEU A 97 -1.13 -17.32 -0.61
CA LEU A 97 -1.19 -18.28 0.50
C LEU A 97 -1.63 -19.68 0.07
N GLN A 98 -2.22 -19.83 -1.12
CA GLN A 98 -2.70 -21.12 -1.66
C GLN A 98 -3.65 -21.83 -0.67
N LYS A 99 -4.40 -21.09 0.14
CA LYS A 99 -5.28 -21.63 1.15
C LYS A 99 -6.55 -20.80 1.25
N ASP A 100 -7.68 -21.47 1.49
CA ASP A 100 -8.96 -20.78 1.71
C ASP A 100 -8.87 -19.91 2.95
N PRO A 101 -9.31 -18.62 2.90
CA PRO A 101 -9.30 -17.72 4.05
C PRO A 101 -9.99 -18.27 5.30
N THR A 102 -11.00 -19.13 5.12
CA THR A 102 -11.73 -19.79 6.24
C THR A 102 -10.89 -20.82 6.99
N GLN A 103 -9.80 -21.29 6.39
CA GLN A 103 -8.86 -22.25 6.97
C GLN A 103 -7.63 -21.55 7.61
N LEU A 104 -7.57 -20.24 7.54
CA LEU A 104 -6.49 -19.44 8.08
C LEU A 104 -6.91 -18.83 9.42
N ASN A 105 -5.97 -18.69 10.34
CA ASN A 105 -6.20 -18.04 11.63
C ASN A 105 -6.09 -16.52 11.51
N ILE A 106 -7.05 -15.86 10.84
CA ILE A 106 -7.09 -14.40 10.71
C ILE A 106 -7.72 -13.84 11.99
N ILE A 107 -6.88 -13.29 12.86
CA ILE A 107 -7.28 -12.81 14.19
C ILE A 107 -7.68 -11.35 14.23
N ALA A 108 -7.20 -10.54 13.26
CA ALA A 108 -7.50 -9.12 13.18
C ALA A 108 -7.42 -8.60 11.74
N THR A 109 -8.12 -7.47 11.51
CA THR A 109 -8.00 -6.71 10.26
C THR A 109 -7.81 -5.23 10.56
N PHE A 110 -7.10 -4.53 9.67
CA PHE A 110 -6.86 -3.09 9.75
C PHE A 110 -7.23 -2.39 8.42
N ASN A 111 -7.39 -1.08 8.47
CA ASN A 111 -7.45 -0.19 7.29
C ASN A 111 -6.12 0.53 7.05
N LEU A 112 -5.35 0.80 8.10
CA LEU A 112 -4.01 1.37 8.03
C LEU A 112 -2.99 0.41 8.62
N LEU A 113 -1.90 0.17 7.89
CA LEU A 113 -0.84 -0.75 8.31
C LEU A 113 -0.19 -0.36 9.64
N TYR A 114 -0.19 0.94 9.99
CA TYR A 114 0.29 1.39 11.29
C TYR A 114 -0.41 0.67 12.45
N ASN A 115 -1.74 0.51 12.39
CA ASN A 115 -2.48 -0.23 13.42
C ASN A 115 -2.06 -1.71 13.48
N GLY A 116 -1.85 -2.33 12.31
CA GLY A 116 -1.33 -3.69 12.21
C GLY A 116 0.08 -3.82 12.81
N SER A 117 0.96 -2.86 12.55
CA SER A 117 2.33 -2.89 13.09
C SER A 117 2.37 -2.79 14.61
N VAL A 118 1.50 -1.96 15.23
CA VAL A 118 1.36 -1.88 16.68
C VAL A 118 0.90 -3.21 17.28
N MET A 119 -0.02 -3.91 16.62
CA MET A 119 -0.45 -5.26 17.06
C MET A 119 0.70 -6.26 16.97
N VAL A 120 1.50 -6.23 15.89
CA VAL A 120 2.69 -7.07 15.73
C VAL A 120 3.72 -6.79 16.83
N GLU A 121 4.00 -5.51 17.10
CA GLU A 121 4.94 -5.09 18.14
C GLU A 121 4.55 -5.62 19.52
N ASN A 122 3.25 -5.71 19.80
CA ASN A 122 2.72 -6.29 21.04
C ASN A 122 2.57 -7.82 21.01
N GLY A 123 3.11 -8.50 19.99
CA GLY A 123 3.15 -9.96 19.92
C GLY A 123 1.81 -10.63 19.60
N ILE A 124 0.84 -9.88 19.03
CA ILE A 124 -0.49 -10.40 18.74
C ILE A 124 -0.45 -11.36 17.53
N GLY A 125 0.40 -11.09 16.53
CA GLY A 125 0.47 -11.95 15.35
C GLY A 125 1.42 -11.43 14.28
N TYR A 126 1.25 -11.95 13.08
CA TYR A 126 2.04 -11.67 11.87
C TYR A 126 1.21 -10.84 10.90
N SER A 127 1.75 -9.73 10.42
CA SER A 127 1.01 -8.83 9.52
C SER A 127 1.57 -8.83 8.11
N PHE A 128 0.72 -9.02 7.11
CA PHE A 128 1.09 -8.67 5.74
C PHE A 128 1.33 -7.16 5.64
N ALA A 129 2.42 -6.80 4.98
CA ALA A 129 2.85 -5.42 4.80
C ALA A 129 3.53 -5.24 3.44
N LEU A 130 3.54 -4.01 2.96
CA LEU A 130 4.43 -3.61 1.87
C LEU A 130 5.75 -3.13 2.46
N ASP A 131 6.84 -3.37 1.73
CA ASP A 131 8.18 -2.95 2.13
C ASP A 131 8.27 -1.43 2.31
N ASN A 132 9.11 -1.00 3.23
CA ASN A 132 9.40 0.42 3.52
C ASN A 132 8.23 1.29 4.03
N ILE A 133 7.02 0.74 4.27
CA ILE A 133 5.94 1.53 4.86
C ILE A 133 6.10 1.70 6.36
N ILE A 134 6.56 0.64 7.04
CA ILE A 134 6.86 0.69 8.48
C ILE A 134 8.38 0.69 8.66
N HIS A 135 8.85 1.64 9.46
CA HIS A 135 10.28 1.72 9.76
C HIS A 135 10.73 0.55 10.65
N THR A 136 11.65 -0.26 10.14
CA THR A 136 12.20 -1.44 10.82
C THR A 136 13.72 -1.29 10.97
N SER A 137 14.16 -0.38 11.86
CA SER A 137 15.58 -0.19 12.18
C SER A 137 16.11 -1.28 13.12
N ASP A 138 17.42 -1.27 13.37
CA ASP A 138 18.03 -2.19 14.33
C ASP A 138 17.48 -2.01 15.75
N GLU A 139 17.03 -0.81 16.10
CA GLU A 139 16.41 -0.49 17.40
C GLU A 139 14.93 -0.90 17.47
N SER A 140 14.28 -1.18 16.34
CA SER A 140 12.88 -1.63 16.31
C SER A 140 12.74 -3.04 16.88
N SER A 141 11.65 -3.30 17.61
CA SER A 141 11.28 -4.64 18.08
C SER A 141 10.74 -5.56 17.00
N ILE A 142 10.39 -4.98 15.83
CA ILE A 142 9.83 -5.70 14.68
C ILE A 142 10.79 -5.68 13.49
N CYS A 143 10.64 -6.67 12.61
CA CYS A 143 11.35 -6.78 11.34
C CYS A 143 10.38 -7.12 10.21
N PHE A 144 10.85 -6.87 8.98
CA PHE A 144 10.16 -7.22 7.74
C PHE A 144 10.92 -8.34 7.03
N LYS A 145 10.18 -9.34 6.54
CA LYS A 145 10.73 -10.41 5.69
C LYS A 145 9.92 -10.52 4.41
N PRO A 146 10.56 -10.51 3.23
CA PRO A 146 9.86 -10.59 1.95
C PRO A 146 9.23 -11.96 1.73
N LEU A 147 8.19 -11.99 0.89
CA LEU A 147 7.53 -13.23 0.49
C LEU A 147 8.30 -13.96 -0.61
N GLU A 148 8.25 -15.30 -0.58
CA GLU A 148 8.73 -16.19 -1.64
C GLU A 148 7.65 -17.24 -1.98
N PRO A 149 7.14 -17.34 -3.23
CA PRO A 149 7.52 -16.50 -4.38
C PRO A 149 7.13 -15.03 -4.17
N PRO A 150 7.87 -14.08 -4.79
CA PRO A 150 7.66 -12.66 -4.57
C PRO A 150 6.25 -12.22 -5.02
N LEU A 151 5.52 -11.56 -4.13
CA LEU A 151 4.25 -10.90 -4.44
C LEU A 151 4.48 -9.39 -4.56
N ARG A 152 4.22 -8.84 -5.75
CA ARG A 152 4.43 -7.41 -6.03
C ARG A 152 3.13 -6.74 -6.41
N VAL A 153 2.98 -5.48 -6.00
CA VAL A 153 1.83 -4.65 -6.34
C VAL A 153 2.28 -3.32 -6.92
N GLY A 154 1.62 -2.89 -7.99
CA GLY A 154 1.80 -1.57 -8.57
C GLY A 154 0.96 -0.52 -7.87
N MET A 155 1.43 0.72 -7.88
CA MET A 155 0.68 1.88 -7.42
C MET A 155 0.09 2.64 -8.60
N THR A 156 -1.14 3.12 -8.45
CA THR A 156 -1.83 3.92 -9.46
C THR A 156 -2.32 5.21 -8.85
N LEU A 157 -1.93 6.33 -9.46
CA LEU A 157 -2.53 7.62 -9.16
C LEU A 157 -3.84 7.73 -9.95
N ILE A 158 -4.92 8.05 -9.27
CA ILE A 158 -6.26 8.18 -9.85
C ILE A 158 -6.87 9.54 -9.51
N TRP A 159 -7.78 10.00 -10.37
CA TRP A 159 -8.62 11.18 -10.14
C TRP A 159 -9.95 11.01 -10.85
N LYS A 160 -10.95 11.75 -10.41
CA LYS A 160 -12.30 11.64 -10.96
C LYS A 160 -12.32 12.11 -12.41
N LYS A 161 -12.95 11.36 -13.31
CA LYS A 161 -13.15 11.80 -14.70
C LYS A 161 -13.90 13.12 -14.77
N TYR A 162 -13.51 13.95 -15.71
CA TYR A 162 -14.11 15.27 -15.93
C TYR A 162 -13.97 16.25 -14.76
N GLN A 163 -13.06 15.98 -13.82
CA GLN A 163 -12.79 16.90 -12.72
C GLN A 163 -12.16 18.20 -13.23
N ILE A 164 -12.68 19.32 -12.74
CA ILE A 164 -12.08 20.64 -12.99
C ILE A 164 -11.01 20.87 -11.93
N PHE A 165 -9.76 20.82 -12.33
CA PHE A 165 -8.64 21.03 -11.45
C PHE A 165 -8.38 22.50 -11.12
N SER A 166 -7.86 22.75 -9.94
CA SER A 166 -7.19 24.00 -9.62
C SER A 166 -5.89 24.12 -10.42
N LYS A 167 -5.39 25.36 -10.62
CA LYS A 167 -4.07 25.57 -11.27
C LYS A 167 -2.93 24.81 -10.54
N ALA A 168 -3.05 24.59 -9.24
CA ALA A 168 -2.10 23.85 -8.45
C ALA A 168 -2.14 22.35 -8.79
N SER A 169 -3.34 21.77 -8.85
CA SER A 169 -3.56 20.36 -9.18
C SER A 169 -3.16 20.04 -10.63
N GLU A 170 -3.46 20.93 -11.59
CA GLU A 170 -3.00 20.81 -12.98
C GLU A 170 -1.46 20.79 -13.07
N LYS A 171 -0.81 21.72 -12.35
CA LYS A 171 0.65 21.79 -12.32
C LYS A 171 1.29 20.55 -11.68
N PHE A 172 0.69 20.05 -10.61
CA PHE A 172 1.13 18.81 -9.96
C PHE A 172 1.06 17.63 -10.95
N LEU A 173 -0.08 17.43 -11.60
CA LEU A 173 -0.28 16.35 -12.55
C LEU A 173 0.72 16.42 -13.70
N LYS A 174 0.91 17.61 -14.30
CA LYS A 174 1.87 17.83 -15.37
C LYS A 174 3.31 17.54 -14.94
N GLN A 175 3.68 17.94 -13.73
CA GLN A 175 5.02 17.71 -13.19
C GLN A 175 5.26 16.22 -12.97
N LEU A 176 4.26 15.49 -12.44
CA LEU A 176 4.33 14.05 -12.25
C LEU A 176 4.48 13.32 -13.60
N GLN A 177 3.65 13.64 -14.59
CA GLN A 177 3.74 13.05 -15.94
C GLN A 177 5.13 13.28 -16.56
N THR A 178 5.68 14.49 -16.40
CA THR A 178 7.04 14.80 -16.89
C THR A 178 8.10 13.97 -16.16
N GLY A 179 7.97 13.80 -14.84
CA GLY A 179 8.88 12.99 -14.04
C GLY A 179 8.88 11.52 -14.48
N ILE A 180 7.71 10.94 -14.69
CA ILE A 180 7.55 9.56 -15.17
C ILE A 180 8.18 9.38 -16.55
N ALA A 181 7.87 10.28 -17.49
CA ALA A 181 8.43 10.22 -18.85
C ALA A 181 9.97 10.36 -18.90
N ASN A 182 10.57 11.01 -17.91
CA ASN A 182 12.03 11.08 -17.79
C ASN A 182 12.61 9.78 -17.23
N MET A 183 11.96 9.16 -16.25
CA MET A 183 12.39 7.86 -15.69
C MET A 183 12.41 6.75 -16.77
N GLU A 184 11.41 6.73 -17.65
CA GLU A 184 11.32 5.76 -18.76
C GLU A 184 12.41 5.93 -19.83
N LYS A 185 13.05 7.11 -19.92
CA LYS A 185 14.14 7.37 -20.86
C LYS A 185 15.53 6.97 -20.31
N ASP A 186 15.63 6.88 -19.01
CA ASP A 186 16.90 6.57 -18.32
C ASP A 186 17.02 5.06 -18.00
N THR A 187 15.99 4.24 -18.37
CA THR A 187 15.94 2.78 -18.23
C THR A 187 16.14 2.08 -19.58
#